data_80ca282a9de5fed5a8f75655c5b94a40
#
_entry.id   80ca282a9de5fed5a8f75655c5b94a40
#
_cell.length_a   1.000
_cell.length_b   1.000
_cell.length_c   1.000
_cell.angle_alpha   90.00
_cell.angle_beta   90.00
_cell.angle_gamma   90.00
#
_symmetry.space_group_name_H-M   'P 1'
#
loop_
_entity.id
_entity.type
_entity.pdbx_description
1 polymer ?
#
loop_
_entity_poly.entity_id
_entity_poly.type
_entity_poly.pdbx_seq_one_letter_code
_entity_poly.pdbx_strand_id
1 'polypeptide(L)'
;MKNIIKMLAVFTLLIALPFVCLTANAAEETPAVRVAALKGPTGMALAHLMTENDGAYEFTLAAAPTEVNALVISGQVDIAAVPINVGAVLYNKTQGGVKALSLITRGMLYVLEKGDSIQSVSDLAGKTIVTAGQGATPEYVTRYILDANGVDAELEFLAEHAEVVSNAIAGKADIVLLPEPQVTNLLMKAPEYRVALDITEEFAAAAKINGVENAQLSMSVVIVRTEFAEKYPELVDAFMADLSASIAFANENVAEAAQEIAALEIIPSAAVAERALPSCTLVFVSGQDMQDQASPLYQVLFDANPASVGGSVPDENYYLK
;
A
#
# COMPACT_ATOMS: atom_id res chain seq x y z
N MET A 1 -77.68 62.27 -26.61
CA MET A 1 -77.32 62.89 -27.37
C MET A 1 -75.93 63.14 -27.07
N LYS A 2 -75.03 63.63 -27.11
CA LYS A 2 -73.62 63.73 -27.28
C LYS A 2 -72.78 63.32 -26.07
N ASN A 3 -72.15 62.17 -26.12
CA ASN A 3 -71.20 61.71 -25.13
C ASN A 3 -69.79 62.07 -25.59
N ILE A 4 -69.09 62.86 -24.77
CA ILE A 4 -67.70 63.22 -24.94
C ILE A 4 -66.86 62.22 -24.18
N ILE A 5 -66.09 61.46 -24.90
CA ILE A 5 -65.12 60.51 -24.34
C ILE A 5 -63.89 61.32 -24.05
N LYS A 6 -63.47 61.42 -22.79
CA LYS A 6 -62.21 61.94 -22.37
C LYS A 6 -61.20 60.81 -22.37
N MET A 7 -60.22 60.93 -23.24
CA MET A 7 -59.04 60.01 -23.37
C MET A 7 -58.02 60.40 -22.30
N LEU A 8 -57.78 59.53 -21.34
CA LEU A 8 -56.74 59.66 -20.35
C LEU A 8 -55.53 58.90 -20.86
N ALA A 9 -54.52 59.62 -21.23
CA ALA A 9 -53.21 59.01 -21.59
C ALA A 9 -52.45 58.65 -20.29
N VAL A 10 -52.32 57.39 -20.04
CA VAL A 10 -51.45 56.88 -18.97
C VAL A 10 -50.03 56.68 -19.55
N PHE A 11 -49.13 57.53 -19.14
CA PHE A 11 -47.71 57.40 -19.43
C PHE A 11 -47.09 56.32 -18.55
N THR A 12 -46.89 55.13 -19.11
CA THR A 12 -46.18 54.04 -18.41
C THR A 12 -44.68 54.24 -18.57
N LEU A 13 -44.02 54.72 -17.51
CA LEU A 13 -42.57 54.82 -17.41
C LEU A 13 -41.98 53.42 -17.16
N LEU A 14 -41.43 52.76 -18.19
CA LEU A 14 -40.67 51.53 -18.05
C LEU A 14 -39.30 51.89 -17.45
N ILE A 15 -39.16 51.64 -16.16
CA ILE A 15 -37.85 51.62 -15.51
C ILE A 15 -37.17 50.29 -15.87
N ALA A 16 -36.24 50.31 -16.84
CA ALA A 16 -35.37 49.20 -17.10
C ALA A 16 -34.32 49.07 -15.96
N LEU A 17 -34.59 48.22 -15.01
CA LEU A 17 -33.58 47.78 -14.04
C LEU A 17 -32.57 46.89 -14.78
N PRO A 18 -31.27 47.22 -14.73
CA PRO A 18 -30.25 46.27 -15.23
C PRO A 18 -30.31 45.01 -14.35
N PHE A 19 -30.69 43.90 -14.95
CA PHE A 19 -30.55 42.59 -14.35
C PHE A 19 -29.03 42.27 -14.28
N VAL A 20 -28.39 42.65 -13.19
CA VAL A 20 -27.05 42.20 -12.88
C VAL A 20 -27.20 40.72 -12.55
N CYS A 21 -26.94 39.85 -13.54
CA CYS A 21 -26.64 38.46 -13.29
C CYS A 21 -25.40 38.41 -12.39
N LEU A 22 -25.58 38.33 -11.08
CA LEU A 22 -24.57 37.76 -10.20
C LEU A 22 -24.47 36.29 -10.64
N THR A 23 -23.52 35.98 -11.49
CA THR A 23 -22.97 34.65 -11.56
C THR A 23 -22.29 34.42 -10.19
N ALA A 24 -23.01 33.88 -9.24
CA ALA A 24 -22.39 33.23 -8.10
C ALA A 24 -21.53 32.13 -8.73
N ASN A 25 -20.22 32.34 -8.84
CA ASN A 25 -19.29 31.24 -8.87
C ASN A 25 -19.56 30.49 -7.56
N ALA A 26 -20.37 29.43 -7.62
CA ALA A 26 -20.31 28.40 -6.61
C ALA A 26 -18.85 27.95 -6.63
N ALA A 27 -18.07 28.32 -5.63
CA ALA A 27 -16.80 27.68 -5.40
C ALA A 27 -17.13 26.18 -5.40
N GLU A 28 -16.61 25.43 -6.35
CA GLU A 28 -16.75 23.98 -6.39
C GLU A 28 -16.16 23.53 -5.03
N GLU A 29 -17.00 23.00 -4.15
CA GLU A 29 -16.52 22.51 -2.87
C GLU A 29 -15.45 21.47 -3.17
N THR A 30 -14.25 21.68 -2.60
CA THR A 30 -13.14 20.75 -2.74
C THR A 30 -13.59 19.39 -2.19
N PRO A 31 -13.65 18.33 -3.01
CA PRO A 31 -14.16 17.06 -2.52
C PRO A 31 -13.20 16.46 -1.49
N ALA A 32 -13.72 15.77 -0.49
CA ALA A 32 -12.89 14.93 0.36
C ALA A 32 -12.23 13.83 -0.48
N VAL A 33 -10.93 13.58 -0.23
CA VAL A 33 -10.17 12.54 -0.94
C VAL A 33 -10.51 11.18 -0.34
N ARG A 34 -11.01 10.25 -1.16
CA ARG A 34 -11.38 8.91 -0.71
C ARG A 34 -10.18 7.98 -0.79
N VAL A 35 -9.74 7.48 0.37
CA VAL A 35 -8.52 6.70 0.52
C VAL A 35 -8.83 5.30 1.02
N ALA A 36 -8.33 4.26 0.35
CA ALA A 36 -8.41 2.89 0.83
C ALA A 36 -7.02 2.37 1.26
N ALA A 37 -7.00 1.55 2.30
CA ALA A 37 -5.80 0.82 2.72
C ALA A 37 -6.16 -0.57 3.24
N LEU A 38 -5.18 -1.47 3.26
CA LEU A 38 -5.32 -2.75 3.94
C LEU A 38 -4.98 -2.62 5.42
N LYS A 39 -5.60 -3.42 6.26
CA LYS A 39 -5.13 -3.67 7.62
C LYS A 39 -3.70 -4.24 7.57
N GLY A 40 -2.88 -3.89 8.55
CA GLY A 40 -1.46 -4.23 8.57
C GLY A 40 -0.55 -3.10 8.07
N PRO A 41 0.65 -3.40 7.51
CA PRO A 41 1.67 -2.38 7.23
C PRO A 41 1.24 -1.22 6.33
N THR A 42 0.36 -1.45 5.35
CA THR A 42 -0.20 -0.37 4.52
C THR A 42 -1.05 0.61 5.33
N GLY A 43 -1.88 0.09 6.24
CA GLY A 43 -2.67 0.90 7.16
C GLY A 43 -1.81 1.61 8.21
N MET A 44 -0.75 0.95 8.70
CA MET A 44 0.18 1.55 9.67
C MET A 44 0.83 2.84 9.14
N ALA A 45 1.19 2.88 7.86
CA ALA A 45 1.75 4.06 7.22
C ALA A 45 0.79 5.27 7.20
N LEU A 46 -0.52 5.01 7.26
CA LEU A 46 -1.58 6.02 7.21
C LEU A 46 -2.22 6.30 8.58
N ALA A 47 -1.80 5.59 9.64
CA ALA A 47 -2.51 5.62 10.92
C ALA A 47 -2.57 7.02 11.54
N HIS A 48 -1.45 7.75 11.57
CA HIS A 48 -1.41 9.10 12.10
C HIS A 48 -2.24 10.06 11.24
N LEU A 49 -2.17 9.96 9.91
CA LEU A 49 -3.02 10.73 9.01
C LEU A 49 -4.52 10.46 9.23
N MET A 50 -4.89 9.21 9.54
CA MET A 50 -6.28 8.87 9.90
C MET A 50 -6.71 9.48 11.21
N THR A 51 -5.80 9.55 12.19
CA THR A 51 -6.07 10.09 13.55
C THR A 51 -6.19 11.61 13.53
N GLU A 52 -5.32 12.31 12.81
CA GLU A 52 -5.28 13.77 12.69
C GLU A 52 -6.19 14.32 11.57
N ASN A 53 -6.98 13.47 10.95
CA ASN A 53 -7.84 13.85 9.83
C ASN A 53 -8.92 14.86 10.26
N ASP A 54 -8.89 16.04 9.68
CA ASP A 54 -9.84 17.15 9.89
C ASP A 54 -11.05 17.13 8.95
N GLY A 55 -11.23 16.03 8.21
CA GLY A 55 -12.31 15.85 7.23
C GLY A 55 -11.87 16.03 5.78
N ALA A 56 -10.57 16.23 5.52
CA ALA A 56 -10.02 16.28 4.16
C ALA A 56 -10.04 14.90 3.47
N TYR A 57 -10.06 13.82 4.24
CA TYR A 57 -9.98 12.45 3.76
C TYR A 57 -11.15 11.59 4.27
N GLU A 58 -11.62 10.68 3.40
CA GLU A 58 -12.55 9.61 3.77
C GLU A 58 -11.81 8.27 3.66
N PHE A 59 -11.57 7.61 4.81
CA PHE A 59 -10.79 6.37 4.84
C PHE A 59 -11.65 5.11 4.84
N THR A 60 -11.19 4.11 4.07
CA THR A 60 -11.72 2.74 4.08
C THR A 60 -10.60 1.76 4.39
N LEU A 61 -10.69 1.04 5.52
CA LEU A 61 -9.78 -0.05 5.87
C LEU A 61 -10.39 -1.39 5.43
N ALA A 62 -9.76 -2.03 4.46
CA ALA A 62 -10.17 -3.32 3.93
C ALA A 62 -9.38 -4.47 4.56
N ALA A 63 -10.00 -5.65 4.63
CA ALA A 63 -9.37 -6.86 5.14
C ALA A 63 -8.55 -7.59 4.05
N ALA A 64 -8.95 -7.47 2.78
CA ALA A 64 -8.34 -8.20 1.67
C ALA A 64 -8.04 -7.30 0.45
N PRO A 65 -6.95 -7.58 -0.30
CA PRO A 65 -6.61 -6.81 -1.50
C PRO A 65 -7.72 -6.78 -2.57
N THR A 66 -8.53 -7.84 -2.66
CA THR A 66 -9.65 -7.92 -3.60
C THR A 66 -10.73 -6.87 -3.36
N GLU A 67 -10.94 -6.47 -2.09
CA GLU A 67 -11.85 -5.38 -1.73
C GLU A 67 -11.33 -4.04 -2.23
N VAL A 68 -10.05 -3.73 -1.96
CA VAL A 68 -9.42 -2.49 -2.43
C VAL A 68 -9.42 -2.42 -3.96
N ASN A 69 -9.12 -3.54 -4.64
CA ASN A 69 -9.16 -3.59 -6.10
C ASN A 69 -10.54 -3.23 -6.65
N ALA A 70 -11.62 -3.75 -6.04
CA ALA A 70 -12.99 -3.44 -6.45
C ALA A 70 -13.31 -1.95 -6.25
N LEU A 71 -12.89 -1.35 -5.14
CA LEU A 71 -13.10 0.07 -4.84
C LEU A 71 -12.36 0.98 -5.85
N VAL A 72 -11.11 0.64 -6.19
CA VAL A 72 -10.30 1.39 -7.18
C VAL A 72 -10.93 1.29 -8.57
N ILE A 73 -11.25 0.07 -9.03
CA ILE A 73 -11.78 -0.17 -10.38
C ILE A 73 -13.16 0.48 -10.55
N SER A 74 -14.00 0.47 -9.51
CA SER A 74 -15.33 1.09 -9.55
C SER A 74 -15.32 2.62 -9.34
N GLY A 75 -14.15 3.23 -9.06
CA GLY A 75 -14.03 4.65 -8.78
C GLY A 75 -14.64 5.09 -7.44
N GLN A 76 -14.81 4.16 -6.50
CA GLN A 76 -15.32 4.46 -5.16
C GLN A 76 -14.23 5.05 -4.26
N VAL A 77 -12.96 4.87 -4.59
CA VAL A 77 -11.81 5.52 -3.95
C VAL A 77 -10.92 6.18 -5.00
N ASP A 78 -10.19 7.20 -4.58
CA ASP A 78 -9.32 8.01 -5.42
C ASP A 78 -7.85 7.60 -5.26
N ILE A 79 -7.46 7.26 -4.04
CA ILE A 79 -6.11 6.83 -3.65
C ILE A 79 -6.22 5.49 -2.92
N ALA A 80 -5.23 4.61 -3.11
CA ALA A 80 -5.18 3.34 -2.39
C ALA A 80 -3.77 2.92 -2.03
N ALA A 81 -3.58 2.43 -0.80
CA ALA A 81 -2.36 1.75 -0.36
C ALA A 81 -2.51 0.23 -0.51
N VAL A 82 -1.69 -0.37 -1.36
CA VAL A 82 -1.81 -1.77 -1.79
C VAL A 82 -0.46 -2.49 -1.80
N PRO A 83 -0.43 -3.84 -1.81
CA PRO A 83 0.79 -4.58 -2.12
C PRO A 83 1.38 -4.14 -3.46
N ILE A 84 2.70 -4.14 -3.56
CA ILE A 84 3.40 -3.59 -4.73
C ILE A 84 2.99 -4.26 -6.04
N ASN A 85 2.86 -5.58 -6.05
CA ASN A 85 2.41 -6.34 -7.22
C ASN A 85 0.95 -6.01 -7.62
N VAL A 86 0.09 -5.72 -6.64
CA VAL A 86 -1.32 -5.34 -6.87
C VAL A 86 -1.40 -3.99 -7.59
N GLY A 87 -0.54 -3.03 -7.23
CA GLY A 87 -0.43 -1.75 -7.93
C GLY A 87 -0.12 -1.95 -9.42
N ALA A 88 0.85 -2.79 -9.76
CA ALA A 88 1.19 -3.14 -11.14
C ALA A 88 0.02 -3.85 -11.88
N VAL A 89 -0.64 -4.79 -11.21
CA VAL A 89 -1.82 -5.48 -11.76
C VAL A 89 -2.94 -4.49 -12.08
N LEU A 90 -3.22 -3.55 -11.18
CA LEU A 90 -4.24 -2.51 -11.39
C LEU A 90 -3.86 -1.61 -12.56
N TYR A 91 -2.60 -1.15 -12.64
CA TYR A 91 -2.11 -0.35 -13.76
C TYR A 91 -2.35 -1.02 -15.10
N ASN A 92 -1.89 -2.27 -15.23
CA ASN A 92 -2.01 -3.03 -16.49
C ASN A 92 -3.46 -3.35 -16.84
N LYS A 93 -4.27 -3.79 -15.87
CA LYS A 93 -5.69 -4.13 -16.11
C LYS A 93 -6.56 -2.92 -16.44
N THR A 94 -6.23 -1.76 -15.89
CA THR A 94 -6.95 -0.51 -16.17
C THR A 94 -6.34 0.28 -17.33
N GLN A 95 -5.29 -0.27 -17.99
CA GLN A 95 -4.59 0.38 -19.12
C GLN A 95 -4.11 1.80 -18.78
N GLY A 96 -3.45 1.93 -17.62
CA GLY A 96 -2.95 3.23 -17.14
C GLY A 96 -3.96 4.04 -16.33
N GLY A 97 -5.08 3.45 -15.92
CA GLY A 97 -6.10 4.11 -15.10
C GLY A 97 -5.67 4.42 -13.66
N VAL A 98 -4.49 3.96 -13.23
CA VAL A 98 -3.87 4.32 -11.96
C VAL A 98 -2.39 4.68 -12.15
N LYS A 99 -1.84 5.48 -11.22
CA LYS A 99 -0.42 5.83 -11.14
C LYS A 99 0.12 5.58 -9.74
N ALA A 100 1.39 5.21 -9.64
CA ALA A 100 2.09 5.09 -8.37
C ALA A 100 2.52 6.46 -7.84
N LEU A 101 2.27 6.70 -6.56
CA LEU A 101 2.63 7.92 -5.84
C LEU A 101 3.90 7.75 -5.00
N SER A 102 3.94 6.67 -4.20
CA SER A 102 5.03 6.42 -3.26
C SER A 102 5.12 4.96 -2.88
N LEU A 103 6.34 4.45 -2.68
CA LEU A 103 6.58 3.25 -1.88
C LEU A 103 6.46 3.62 -0.41
N ILE A 104 5.79 2.77 0.38
CA ILE A 104 5.50 3.05 1.79
C ILE A 104 6.02 2.01 2.77
N THR A 105 6.46 0.84 2.28
CA THR A 105 7.10 -0.19 3.11
C THR A 105 8.22 -0.88 2.35
N ARG A 106 9.27 -1.27 3.07
CA ARG A 106 10.34 -2.12 2.56
C ARG A 106 10.51 -3.35 3.44
N GLY A 107 11.02 -4.43 2.86
CA GLY A 107 11.39 -5.61 3.63
C GLY A 107 10.22 -6.26 4.36
N MET A 108 10.35 -6.36 5.67
CA MET A 108 9.38 -6.93 6.62
C MET A 108 9.04 -8.41 6.43
N LEU A 109 9.84 -9.15 5.67
CA LEU A 109 9.66 -10.58 5.43
C LEU A 109 10.88 -11.33 5.96
N TYR A 110 10.65 -12.36 6.75
CA TYR A 110 11.70 -13.06 7.48
C TYR A 110 11.50 -14.57 7.46
N VAL A 111 12.61 -15.32 7.38
CA VAL A 111 12.61 -16.74 7.75
C VAL A 111 12.88 -16.84 9.24
N LEU A 112 12.00 -17.53 9.95
CA LEU A 112 12.18 -17.86 11.35
C LEU A 112 12.38 -19.37 11.50
N GLU A 113 13.19 -19.77 12.46
CA GLU A 113 13.35 -21.17 12.82
C GLU A 113 13.21 -21.40 14.32
N LYS A 114 12.79 -22.62 14.66
CA LYS A 114 12.91 -23.19 15.99
C LYS A 114 14.26 -23.90 16.09
N GLY A 115 15.23 -23.26 16.75
CA GLY A 115 16.60 -23.74 16.82
C GLY A 115 17.63 -22.73 16.30
N ASP A 116 18.77 -23.21 15.82
CA ASP A 116 19.91 -22.40 15.40
C ASP A 116 20.64 -22.96 14.16
N SER A 117 19.97 -23.76 13.34
CA SER A 117 20.56 -24.48 12.21
C SER A 117 20.69 -23.64 10.94
N ILE A 118 19.90 -22.58 10.81
CA ILE A 118 19.88 -21.70 9.63
C ILE A 118 20.72 -20.46 9.90
N GLN A 119 21.88 -20.34 9.25
CA GLN A 119 22.77 -19.19 9.35
C GLN A 119 22.92 -18.47 8.00
N SER A 120 22.48 -19.12 6.89
CA SER A 120 22.55 -18.63 5.53
C SER A 120 21.48 -19.29 4.68
N VAL A 121 21.23 -18.75 3.47
CA VAL A 121 20.32 -19.35 2.49
C VAL A 121 20.69 -20.80 2.18
N SER A 122 21.99 -21.13 2.14
CA SER A 122 22.47 -22.50 1.83
C SER A 122 22.01 -23.55 2.85
N ASP A 123 21.74 -23.15 4.09
CA ASP A 123 21.27 -24.07 5.15
C ASP A 123 19.80 -24.47 4.97
N LEU A 124 19.09 -23.83 4.04
CA LEU A 124 17.70 -24.19 3.66
C LEU A 124 17.64 -25.41 2.73
N ALA A 125 18.79 -25.89 2.21
CA ALA A 125 18.82 -27.02 1.26
C ALA A 125 18.12 -28.26 1.83
N GLY A 126 17.16 -28.80 1.08
CA GLY A 126 16.37 -29.98 1.47
C GLY A 126 15.40 -29.77 2.63
N LYS A 127 15.18 -28.53 3.06
CA LYS A 127 14.23 -28.20 4.13
C LYS A 127 12.89 -27.74 3.56
N THR A 128 11.84 -27.88 4.38
CA THR A 128 10.51 -27.34 4.10
C THR A 128 10.31 -26.05 4.86
N ILE A 129 9.91 -24.99 4.17
CA ILE A 129 9.59 -23.66 4.72
C ILE A 129 8.07 -23.49 4.63
N VAL A 130 7.41 -23.40 5.77
CA VAL A 130 5.96 -23.20 5.81
C VAL A 130 5.62 -21.72 5.74
N THR A 131 4.72 -21.34 4.84
CA THR A 131 4.34 -19.94 4.61
C THR A 131 2.88 -19.81 4.17
N ALA A 132 2.47 -18.61 3.79
CA ALA A 132 1.20 -18.34 3.13
C ALA A 132 1.42 -17.36 1.97
N GLY A 133 0.35 -17.07 1.19
CA GLY A 133 0.45 -16.11 0.09
C GLY A 133 1.02 -16.73 -1.19
N GLN A 134 0.58 -17.94 -1.53
CA GLN A 134 0.88 -18.56 -2.82
C GLN A 134 0.44 -17.65 -3.98
N GLY A 135 1.32 -17.45 -4.96
CA GLY A 135 1.08 -16.53 -6.07
C GLY A 135 1.26 -15.04 -5.75
N ALA A 136 1.84 -14.73 -4.58
CA ALA A 136 2.12 -13.36 -4.15
C ALA A 136 3.63 -13.09 -4.02
N THR A 137 4.00 -11.82 -3.77
CA THR A 137 5.40 -11.37 -3.67
C THR A 137 6.27 -12.25 -2.77
N PRO A 138 5.83 -12.70 -1.57
CA PRO A 138 6.67 -13.55 -0.71
C PRO A 138 7.15 -14.84 -1.40
N GLU A 139 6.28 -15.53 -2.14
CA GLU A 139 6.67 -16.74 -2.86
C GLU A 139 7.73 -16.45 -3.91
N TYR A 140 7.47 -15.50 -4.81
CA TYR A 140 8.36 -15.21 -5.93
C TYR A 140 9.74 -14.72 -5.49
N VAL A 141 9.78 -13.86 -4.48
CA VAL A 141 11.03 -13.34 -3.92
C VAL A 141 11.84 -14.46 -3.26
N THR A 142 11.18 -15.35 -2.48
CA THR A 142 11.87 -16.47 -1.84
C THR A 142 12.42 -17.44 -2.88
N ARG A 143 11.64 -17.79 -3.92
CA ARG A 143 12.14 -18.64 -5.02
C ARG A 143 13.31 -18.00 -5.75
N TYR A 144 13.24 -16.70 -6.04
CA TYR A 144 14.33 -15.96 -6.66
C TYR A 144 15.64 -16.03 -5.83
N ILE A 145 15.53 -15.90 -4.50
CA ILE A 145 16.68 -16.02 -3.59
C ILE A 145 17.23 -17.45 -3.61
N LEU A 146 16.39 -18.47 -3.52
CA LEU A 146 16.78 -19.86 -3.56
C LEU A 146 17.46 -20.21 -4.87
N ASP A 147 16.90 -19.82 -6.01
CA ASP A 147 17.42 -20.06 -7.34
C ASP A 147 18.79 -19.39 -7.56
N ALA A 148 18.94 -18.11 -7.13
CA ALA A 148 20.19 -17.37 -7.25
C ALA A 148 21.33 -18.02 -6.45
N ASN A 149 21.00 -18.70 -5.33
CA ASN A 149 21.95 -19.42 -4.48
C ASN A 149 22.11 -20.91 -4.85
N GLY A 150 21.36 -21.42 -5.83
CA GLY A 150 21.37 -22.83 -6.20
C GLY A 150 20.85 -23.76 -5.10
N VAL A 151 19.92 -23.29 -4.27
CA VAL A 151 19.36 -24.00 -3.12
C VAL A 151 18.00 -24.58 -3.49
N ASP A 152 17.85 -25.91 -3.28
CA ASP A 152 16.57 -26.60 -3.42
C ASP A 152 15.91 -26.71 -2.03
N ALA A 153 14.81 -25.98 -1.82
CA ALA A 153 14.01 -26.00 -0.61
C ALA A 153 12.51 -26.02 -0.99
N GLU A 154 11.71 -26.72 -0.20
CA GLU A 154 10.27 -26.83 -0.40
C GLU A 154 9.54 -25.64 0.24
N LEU A 155 8.60 -25.01 -0.49
CA LEU A 155 7.67 -24.04 0.09
C LEU A 155 6.30 -24.73 0.27
N GLU A 156 5.89 -24.93 1.52
CA GLU A 156 4.56 -25.42 1.88
C GLU A 156 3.63 -24.22 2.17
N PHE A 157 2.50 -24.15 1.46
CA PHE A 157 1.57 -23.02 1.59
C PHE A 157 0.34 -23.39 2.41
N LEU A 158 0.07 -22.58 3.44
CA LEU A 158 -1.19 -22.56 4.18
C LEU A 158 -2.08 -21.42 3.67
N ALA A 159 -3.34 -21.41 4.10
CA ALA A 159 -4.30 -20.43 3.62
C ALA A 159 -3.95 -18.98 4.03
N GLU A 160 -3.52 -18.82 5.30
CA GLU A 160 -3.25 -17.50 5.89
C GLU A 160 -2.02 -17.54 6.80
N HIS A 161 -1.32 -16.40 6.93
CA HIS A 161 -0.16 -16.27 7.83
C HIS A 161 -0.50 -16.54 9.31
N ALA A 162 -1.72 -16.26 9.76
CA ALA A 162 -2.17 -16.59 11.10
C ALA A 162 -2.22 -18.11 11.35
N GLU A 163 -2.51 -18.90 10.33
CA GLU A 163 -2.46 -20.36 10.37
C GLU A 163 -1.00 -20.86 10.45
N VAL A 164 -0.08 -20.23 9.71
CA VAL A 164 1.36 -20.52 9.81
C VAL A 164 1.85 -20.30 11.24
N VAL A 165 1.51 -19.16 11.86
CA VAL A 165 1.84 -18.87 13.27
C VAL A 165 1.26 -19.92 14.20
N SER A 166 0.01 -20.32 13.99
CA SER A 166 -0.65 -21.34 14.82
C SER A 166 0.01 -22.71 14.70
N ASN A 167 0.42 -23.11 13.49
CA ASN A 167 1.15 -24.35 13.23
C ASN A 167 2.55 -24.33 13.85
N ALA A 168 3.26 -23.20 13.78
CA ALA A 168 4.55 -23.02 14.43
C ALA A 168 4.43 -23.19 15.95
N ILE A 169 3.48 -22.49 16.60
CA ILE A 169 3.23 -22.61 18.05
C ILE A 169 2.87 -24.05 18.43
N ALA A 170 2.13 -24.77 17.59
CA ALA A 170 1.77 -26.17 17.81
C ALA A 170 2.93 -27.16 17.55
N GLY A 171 4.13 -26.68 17.15
CA GLY A 171 5.29 -27.52 16.86
C GLY A 171 5.16 -28.34 15.58
N LYS A 172 4.35 -27.88 14.61
CA LYS A 172 4.14 -28.53 13.32
C LYS A 172 4.99 -27.96 12.19
N ALA A 173 5.63 -26.82 12.41
CA ALA A 173 6.46 -26.12 11.43
C ALA A 173 7.67 -25.52 12.15
N ASP A 174 8.86 -26.11 11.98
CA ASP A 174 10.10 -25.62 12.60
C ASP A 174 10.73 -24.45 11.85
N ILE A 175 10.47 -24.32 10.54
CA ILE A 175 10.95 -23.25 9.70
C ILE A 175 9.74 -22.59 9.03
N VAL A 176 9.59 -21.28 9.23
CA VAL A 176 8.47 -20.51 8.67
C VAL A 176 8.96 -19.24 7.98
N LEU A 177 8.27 -18.84 6.92
CA LEU A 177 8.45 -17.54 6.28
C LEU A 177 7.23 -16.68 6.59
N LEU A 178 7.44 -15.55 7.27
CA LEU A 178 6.38 -14.68 7.74
C LEU A 178 6.71 -13.20 7.49
N PRO A 179 5.70 -12.38 7.16
CA PRO A 179 5.82 -10.93 7.20
C PRO A 179 5.55 -10.40 8.63
N GLU A 180 6.02 -9.19 8.93
CA GLU A 180 5.46 -8.43 10.05
C GLU A 180 3.97 -8.10 9.80
N PRO A 181 3.13 -8.03 10.83
CA PRO A 181 3.39 -8.23 12.27
C PRO A 181 3.33 -9.70 12.73
N GLN A 182 3.27 -10.67 11.84
CA GLN A 182 3.16 -12.10 12.20
C GLN A 182 4.46 -12.66 12.79
N VAL A 183 5.61 -12.11 12.37
CA VAL A 183 6.91 -12.39 13.01
C VAL A 183 6.86 -12.02 14.48
N THR A 184 6.48 -10.79 14.79
CA THR A 184 6.31 -10.31 16.17
C THR A 184 5.30 -11.17 16.95
N ASN A 185 4.16 -11.52 16.34
CA ASN A 185 3.17 -12.40 16.97
C ASN A 185 3.75 -13.78 17.33
N LEU A 186 4.53 -14.37 16.44
CA LEU A 186 5.16 -15.67 16.70
C LEU A 186 6.19 -15.56 17.82
N LEU A 187 7.12 -14.61 17.75
CA LEU A 187 8.19 -14.44 18.73
C LEU A 187 7.68 -14.09 20.13
N MET A 188 6.54 -13.40 20.23
CA MET A 188 5.90 -13.13 21.53
C MET A 188 5.24 -14.36 22.15
N LYS A 189 4.79 -15.32 21.36
CA LYS A 189 4.03 -16.49 21.81
C LYS A 189 4.88 -17.76 21.89
N ALA A 190 5.95 -17.83 21.11
CA ALA A 190 6.85 -18.97 21.00
C ALA A 190 8.31 -18.47 20.98
N PRO A 191 8.87 -18.09 22.13
CA PRO A 191 10.20 -17.50 22.26
C PRO A 191 11.36 -18.45 21.88
N GLU A 192 11.07 -19.71 21.63
CA GLU A 192 12.02 -20.69 21.08
C GLU A 192 12.30 -20.51 19.59
N TYR A 193 11.50 -19.66 18.89
CA TYR A 193 11.81 -19.23 17.53
C TYR A 193 12.73 -18.01 17.52
N ARG A 194 13.53 -17.90 16.48
CA ARG A 194 14.34 -16.72 16.20
C ARG A 194 14.18 -16.30 14.72
N VAL A 195 14.48 -15.07 14.42
CA VAL A 195 14.74 -14.65 13.05
C VAL A 195 16.05 -15.29 12.61
N ALA A 196 15.99 -16.09 11.55
CA ALA A 196 17.16 -16.76 10.96
C ALA A 196 17.69 -15.96 9.77
N LEU A 197 16.82 -15.50 8.86
CA LEU A 197 17.21 -14.73 7.68
C LEU A 197 16.27 -13.51 7.51
N ASP A 198 16.86 -12.37 7.16
CA ASP A 198 16.14 -11.20 6.66
C ASP A 198 16.05 -11.30 5.13
N ILE A 199 14.86 -11.50 4.62
CA ILE A 199 14.60 -11.66 3.17
C ILE A 199 14.93 -10.38 2.40
N THR A 200 14.97 -9.22 3.05
CA THR A 200 15.38 -7.96 2.41
C THR A 200 16.86 -8.00 2.05
N GLU A 201 17.69 -8.43 3.00
CA GLU A 201 19.13 -8.56 2.80
C GLU A 201 19.44 -9.67 1.79
N GLU A 202 18.77 -10.81 1.90
CA GLU A 202 18.95 -11.94 1.00
C GLU A 202 18.49 -11.63 -0.43
N PHE A 203 17.42 -10.84 -0.60
CA PHE A 203 16.95 -10.37 -1.91
C PHE A 203 17.99 -9.47 -2.58
N ALA A 204 18.55 -8.50 -1.84
CA ALA A 204 19.58 -7.62 -2.36
C ALA A 204 20.85 -8.41 -2.75
N ALA A 205 21.23 -9.41 -1.94
CA ALA A 205 22.36 -10.30 -2.24
C ALA A 205 22.10 -11.16 -3.49
N ALA A 206 20.93 -11.75 -3.62
CA ALA A 206 20.51 -12.54 -4.79
C ALA A 206 20.45 -11.69 -6.07
N ALA A 207 19.93 -10.46 -5.98
CA ALA A 207 19.89 -9.52 -7.08
C ALA A 207 21.32 -9.19 -7.58
N LYS A 208 22.26 -8.98 -6.66
CA LYS A 208 23.65 -8.72 -6.99
C LYS A 208 24.33 -9.93 -7.66
N ILE A 209 24.03 -11.17 -7.24
CA ILE A 209 24.48 -12.40 -7.92
C ILE A 209 24.01 -12.37 -9.38
N ASN A 210 22.79 -11.92 -9.64
CA ASN A 210 22.19 -11.82 -10.96
C ASN A 210 22.57 -10.52 -11.72
N GLY A 211 23.52 -9.72 -11.21
CA GLY A 211 24.01 -8.51 -11.86
C GLY A 211 23.12 -7.28 -11.73
N VAL A 212 22.17 -7.29 -10.79
CA VAL A 212 21.27 -6.16 -10.48
C VAL A 212 21.78 -5.47 -9.21
N GLU A 213 22.29 -4.25 -9.38
CA GLU A 213 22.79 -3.45 -8.25
C GLU A 213 21.63 -2.67 -7.61
N ASN A 214 21.75 -2.42 -6.30
CA ASN A 214 20.84 -1.58 -5.51
C ASN A 214 19.36 -2.01 -5.50
N ALA A 215 19.07 -3.29 -5.80
CA ALA A 215 17.70 -3.80 -5.71
C ALA A 215 17.17 -3.70 -4.27
N GLN A 216 15.93 -3.24 -4.14
CA GLN A 216 15.25 -3.09 -2.85
C GLN A 216 13.99 -3.94 -2.83
N LEU A 217 13.77 -4.65 -1.72
CA LEU A 217 12.53 -5.37 -1.51
C LEU A 217 11.45 -4.39 -1.02
N SER A 218 10.71 -3.80 -1.94
CA SER A 218 9.55 -2.98 -1.62
C SER A 218 8.30 -3.84 -1.53
N MET A 219 7.47 -3.63 -0.50
CA MET A 219 6.30 -4.48 -0.27
C MET A 219 4.97 -3.80 -0.56
N SER A 220 4.92 -2.47 -0.45
CA SER A 220 3.68 -1.72 -0.62
C SER A 220 3.89 -0.42 -1.38
N VAL A 221 2.87 -0.05 -2.15
CA VAL A 221 2.81 1.18 -2.94
C VAL A 221 1.49 1.89 -2.70
N VAL A 222 1.52 3.21 -2.69
CA VAL A 222 0.32 4.04 -2.79
C VAL A 222 0.10 4.36 -4.26
N ILE A 223 -1.12 4.14 -4.73
CA ILE A 223 -1.56 4.46 -6.08
C ILE A 223 -2.69 5.47 -6.05
N VAL A 224 -2.81 6.26 -7.11
CA VAL A 224 -3.90 7.22 -7.34
C VAL A 224 -4.58 6.89 -8.67
N ARG A 225 -5.89 7.11 -8.77
CA ARG A 225 -6.58 7.07 -10.06
C ARG A 225 -6.07 8.19 -10.95
N THR A 226 -5.71 7.87 -12.20
CA THR A 226 -5.17 8.83 -13.16
C THR A 226 -6.09 10.02 -13.37
N GLU A 227 -7.39 9.77 -13.54
CA GLU A 227 -8.42 10.80 -13.67
C GLU A 227 -8.46 11.76 -12.47
N PHE A 228 -8.32 11.24 -11.26
CA PHE A 228 -8.29 12.06 -10.05
C PHE A 228 -7.02 12.93 -9.98
N ALA A 229 -5.86 12.34 -10.28
CA ALA A 229 -4.59 13.05 -10.26
C ALA A 229 -4.54 14.18 -11.31
N GLU A 230 -5.15 13.97 -12.49
CA GLU A 230 -5.24 14.99 -13.52
C GLU A 230 -6.21 16.12 -13.16
N LYS A 231 -7.31 15.79 -12.47
CA LYS A 231 -8.34 16.78 -12.11
C LYS A 231 -8.00 17.58 -10.86
N TYR A 232 -7.32 16.95 -9.89
CA TYR A 232 -7.05 17.53 -8.57
C TYR A 232 -5.58 17.33 -8.14
N PRO A 233 -4.60 17.82 -8.92
CA PRO A 233 -3.18 17.62 -8.61
C PRO A 233 -2.80 18.20 -7.25
N GLU A 234 -3.40 19.34 -6.84
CA GLU A 234 -3.15 19.96 -5.54
C GLU A 234 -3.61 19.09 -4.35
N LEU A 235 -4.67 18.28 -4.52
CA LEU A 235 -5.11 17.34 -3.49
C LEU A 235 -4.17 16.13 -3.39
N VAL A 236 -3.60 15.71 -4.51
CA VAL A 236 -2.57 14.66 -4.53
C VAL A 236 -1.31 15.14 -3.83
N ASP A 237 -0.85 16.37 -4.11
CA ASP A 237 0.33 16.96 -3.47
C ASP A 237 0.12 17.11 -1.96
N ALA A 238 -1.06 17.58 -1.52
CA ALA A 238 -1.42 17.65 -0.10
C ALA A 238 -1.39 16.26 0.55
N PHE A 239 -2.04 15.27 -0.06
CA PHE A 239 -2.02 13.89 0.43
C PHE A 239 -0.60 13.33 0.55
N MET A 240 0.27 13.59 -0.43
CA MET A 240 1.66 13.12 -0.41
C MET A 240 2.45 13.75 0.74
N ALA A 241 2.23 15.03 1.04
CA ALA A 241 2.84 15.71 2.18
C ALA A 241 2.36 15.12 3.51
N ASP A 242 1.05 14.92 3.66
CA ASP A 242 0.43 14.37 4.87
C ASP A 242 0.82 12.90 5.09
N LEU A 243 0.89 12.09 4.02
CA LEU A 243 1.39 10.72 4.08
C LEU A 243 2.86 10.68 4.54
N SER A 244 3.71 11.55 4.00
CA SER A 244 5.10 11.65 4.41
C SER A 244 5.23 11.99 5.90
N ALA A 245 4.43 12.95 6.38
CA ALA A 245 4.38 13.31 7.79
C ALA A 245 3.88 12.16 8.68
N SER A 246 2.84 11.44 8.23
CA SER A 246 2.31 10.27 8.95
C SER A 246 3.37 9.16 9.11
N ILE A 247 4.12 8.88 8.05
CA ILE A 247 5.21 7.89 8.09
C ILE A 247 6.35 8.35 9.01
N ALA A 248 6.73 9.63 8.93
CA ALA A 248 7.76 10.19 9.80
C ALA A 248 7.34 10.10 11.28
N PHE A 249 6.09 10.48 11.59
CA PHE A 249 5.54 10.35 12.94
C PHE A 249 5.60 8.91 13.45
N ALA A 250 5.16 7.95 12.65
CA ALA A 250 5.14 6.54 13.05
C ALA A 250 6.55 5.98 13.33
N ASN A 251 7.56 6.45 12.61
CA ASN A 251 8.96 6.05 12.82
C ASN A 251 9.60 6.74 14.04
N GLU A 252 9.24 7.98 14.32
CA GLU A 252 9.83 8.78 15.40
C GLU A 252 9.11 8.58 16.73
N ASN A 253 7.80 8.26 16.71
CA ASN A 253 6.92 8.19 17.89
C ASN A 253 6.27 6.81 18.01
N VAL A 254 7.09 5.73 17.97
CA VAL A 254 6.65 4.33 17.86
C VAL A 254 5.56 3.96 18.88
N ALA A 255 5.71 4.35 20.14
CA ALA A 255 4.74 4.02 21.19
C ALA A 255 3.38 4.70 20.98
N GLU A 256 3.37 5.96 20.54
CA GLU A 256 2.16 6.73 20.27
C GLU A 256 1.47 6.22 19.00
N ALA A 257 2.22 6.04 17.93
CA ALA A 257 1.73 5.44 16.68
C ALA A 257 1.13 4.05 16.91
N ALA A 258 1.70 3.23 17.81
CA ALA A 258 1.15 1.92 18.15
C ALA A 258 -0.22 2.01 18.83
N GLN A 259 -0.48 3.05 19.64
CA GLN A 259 -1.80 3.29 20.23
C GLN A 259 -2.82 3.70 19.14
N GLU A 260 -2.44 4.58 18.22
CA GLU A 260 -3.27 4.98 17.09
C GLU A 260 -3.62 3.78 16.20
N ILE A 261 -2.62 2.97 15.84
CA ILE A 261 -2.79 1.75 15.04
C ILE A 261 -3.77 0.77 15.70
N ALA A 262 -3.70 0.62 17.02
CA ALA A 262 -4.61 -0.25 17.77
C ALA A 262 -6.01 0.35 17.88
N ALA A 263 -6.13 1.65 18.11
CA ALA A 263 -7.41 2.36 18.18
C ALA A 263 -8.18 2.31 16.86
N LEU A 264 -7.46 2.34 15.73
CA LEU A 264 -8.00 2.20 14.37
C LEU A 264 -8.24 0.73 13.95
N GLU A 265 -7.97 -0.23 14.84
CA GLU A 265 -8.09 -1.67 14.56
C GLU A 265 -7.28 -2.15 13.33
N ILE A 266 -6.21 -1.44 12.98
CA ILE A 266 -5.25 -1.83 11.93
C ILE A 266 -4.49 -3.07 12.39
N ILE A 267 -3.96 -3.03 13.62
CA ILE A 267 -3.44 -4.15 14.39
C ILE A 267 -4.11 -4.10 15.75
N PRO A 268 -4.88 -5.11 16.16
CA PRO A 268 -5.71 -5.03 17.37
C PRO A 268 -4.94 -4.86 18.70
N SER A 269 -3.62 -5.12 18.71
CA SER A 269 -2.78 -5.06 19.90
C SER A 269 -1.72 -3.97 19.76
N ALA A 270 -1.79 -2.93 20.58
CA ALA A 270 -0.78 -1.88 20.64
C ALA A 270 0.61 -2.46 20.97
N ALA A 271 0.71 -3.46 21.85
CA ALA A 271 1.98 -4.10 22.19
C ALA A 271 2.60 -4.85 21.01
N VAL A 272 1.79 -5.44 20.13
CA VAL A 272 2.26 -6.05 18.87
C VAL A 272 2.66 -4.97 17.90
N ALA A 273 1.86 -3.93 17.73
CA ALA A 273 2.15 -2.80 16.84
C ALA A 273 3.47 -2.11 17.21
N GLU A 274 3.68 -1.82 18.50
CA GLU A 274 4.90 -1.16 19.02
C GLU A 274 6.15 -1.99 18.74
N ARG A 275 6.08 -3.32 18.89
CA ARG A 275 7.22 -4.20 18.60
C ARG A 275 7.45 -4.42 17.12
N ALA A 276 6.39 -4.45 16.31
CA ALA A 276 6.46 -4.71 14.87
C ALA A 276 6.87 -3.47 14.06
N LEU A 277 6.48 -2.25 14.48
CA LEU A 277 6.72 -1.00 13.74
C LEU A 277 8.17 -0.84 13.26
N PRO A 278 9.21 -1.01 14.10
CA PRO A 278 10.59 -0.84 13.66
C PRO A 278 11.00 -1.82 12.53
N SER A 279 10.42 -3.02 12.54
CA SER A 279 10.70 -4.08 11.54
C SER A 279 9.77 -4.02 10.33
N CYS A 280 8.74 -3.18 10.35
CA CYS A 280 7.89 -2.93 9.18
C CYS A 280 8.53 -1.98 8.16
N THR A 281 9.61 -1.30 8.53
CA THR A 281 10.40 -0.40 7.68
C THR A 281 9.52 0.53 6.85
N LEU A 282 8.73 1.38 7.54
CA LEU A 282 7.89 2.37 6.89
C LEU A 282 8.79 3.42 6.21
N VAL A 283 8.54 3.68 4.93
CA VAL A 283 9.32 4.62 4.11
C VAL A 283 8.39 5.48 3.29
N PHE A 284 8.89 6.64 2.88
CA PHE A 284 8.26 7.48 1.87
C PHE A 284 9.25 7.69 0.74
N VAL A 285 9.01 7.04 -0.42
CA VAL A 285 9.89 7.13 -1.59
C VAL A 285 9.04 7.40 -2.82
N SER A 286 9.25 8.53 -3.48
CA SER A 286 8.46 8.98 -4.63
C SER A 286 9.35 9.35 -5.83
N GLY A 287 8.74 9.71 -6.95
CA GLY A 287 9.44 10.18 -8.14
C GLY A 287 10.39 9.15 -8.74
N GLN A 288 11.56 9.61 -9.22
CA GLN A 288 12.55 8.76 -9.89
C GLN A 288 13.10 7.67 -8.96
N ASP A 289 13.35 8.01 -7.69
CA ASP A 289 13.86 7.05 -6.70
C ASP A 289 12.88 5.88 -6.49
N MET A 290 11.58 6.15 -6.53
CA MET A 290 10.55 5.09 -6.48
C MET A 290 10.65 4.16 -7.69
N GLN A 291 10.77 4.71 -8.89
CA GLN A 291 10.91 3.94 -10.12
C GLN A 291 12.16 3.06 -10.08
N ASP A 292 13.32 3.64 -9.71
CA ASP A 292 14.60 2.94 -9.68
C ASP A 292 14.60 1.78 -8.68
N GLN A 293 13.91 1.93 -7.55
CA GLN A 293 13.81 0.90 -6.52
C GLN A 293 12.76 -0.17 -6.81
N ALA A 294 11.64 0.18 -7.45
CA ALA A 294 10.57 -0.75 -7.72
C ALA A 294 10.80 -1.61 -8.98
N SER A 295 11.45 -1.04 -10.02
CA SER A 295 11.59 -1.69 -11.32
C SER A 295 12.30 -3.04 -11.26
N PRO A 296 13.40 -3.23 -10.50
CA PRO A 296 14.05 -4.53 -10.38
C PRO A 296 13.13 -5.60 -9.79
N LEU A 297 12.34 -5.25 -8.77
CA LEU A 297 11.40 -6.19 -8.17
C LEU A 297 10.25 -6.55 -9.14
N TYR A 298 9.71 -5.59 -9.88
CA TYR A 298 8.69 -5.87 -10.89
C TYR A 298 9.21 -6.82 -11.98
N GLN A 299 10.49 -6.70 -12.36
CA GLN A 299 11.11 -7.62 -13.31
C GLN A 299 11.19 -9.05 -12.73
N VAL A 300 11.65 -9.20 -11.48
CA VAL A 300 11.70 -10.50 -10.79
C VAL A 300 10.30 -11.15 -10.72
N LEU A 301 9.29 -10.37 -10.36
CA LEU A 301 7.91 -10.85 -10.30
C LEU A 301 7.38 -11.26 -11.68
N PHE A 302 7.67 -10.47 -12.71
CA PHE A 302 7.26 -10.77 -14.10
C PHE A 302 7.93 -12.03 -14.63
N ASP A 303 9.24 -12.20 -14.42
CA ASP A 303 10.02 -13.35 -14.88
C ASP A 303 9.54 -14.65 -14.20
N ALA A 304 9.19 -14.56 -12.92
CA ALA A 304 8.62 -15.68 -12.19
C ALA A 304 7.19 -16.03 -12.64
N ASN A 305 6.36 -15.03 -12.86
CA ASN A 305 4.98 -15.20 -13.37
C ASN A 305 4.45 -13.87 -13.92
N PRO A 306 4.33 -13.69 -15.23
CA PRO A 306 3.80 -12.45 -15.82
C PRO A 306 2.45 -11.99 -15.24
N ALA A 307 1.59 -12.92 -14.83
CA ALA A 307 0.29 -12.58 -14.25
C ALA A 307 0.42 -11.88 -12.88
N SER A 308 1.54 -12.07 -12.16
CA SER A 308 1.79 -11.46 -10.85
C SER A 308 1.83 -9.94 -10.90
N VAL A 309 2.17 -9.37 -12.06
CA VAL A 309 2.20 -7.93 -12.34
C VAL A 309 1.16 -7.48 -13.39
N GLY A 310 0.22 -8.38 -13.74
CA GLY A 310 -0.86 -8.06 -14.67
C GLY A 310 -0.51 -8.22 -16.15
N GLY A 311 0.58 -8.94 -16.50
CA GLY A 311 0.95 -9.33 -17.87
C GLY A 311 2.13 -8.57 -18.46
N SER A 312 2.56 -7.46 -17.89
CA SER A 312 3.77 -6.71 -18.29
C SER A 312 4.38 -5.97 -17.11
N VAL A 313 5.70 -5.74 -17.16
CA VAL A 313 6.36 -4.84 -16.21
C VAL A 313 5.81 -3.44 -16.43
N PRO A 314 5.41 -2.69 -15.37
CA PRO A 314 4.94 -1.32 -15.53
C PRO A 314 5.98 -0.42 -16.20
N ASP A 315 5.54 0.39 -17.15
CA ASP A 315 6.39 1.35 -17.82
C ASP A 315 6.55 2.66 -17.03
N GLU A 316 7.28 3.63 -17.61
CA GLU A 316 7.53 4.92 -16.96
C GLU A 316 6.26 5.75 -16.69
N ASN A 317 5.16 5.49 -17.40
CA ASN A 317 3.90 6.21 -17.21
C ASN A 317 3.13 5.76 -15.95
N TYR A 318 3.51 4.61 -15.39
CA TYR A 318 2.97 4.15 -14.12
C TYR A 318 3.32 5.07 -12.97
N TYR A 319 4.50 5.69 -13.00
CA TYR A 319 5.00 6.52 -11.90
C TYR A 319 4.53 7.97 -12.07
N LEU A 320 3.91 8.54 -11.04
CA LEU A 320 3.61 9.97 -11.03
C LEU A 320 4.93 10.74 -10.88
N LYS A 321 5.13 11.72 -11.79
CA LYS A 321 6.36 12.55 -11.86
C LYS A 321 6.09 13.89 -11.26
#